data_c608550a426feb1e530320815faa084f
#
_entry.id   c608550a426feb1e530320815faa084f
#
_cell.length_a   1.000
_cell.length_b   1.000
_cell.length_c   1.000
_cell.angle_alpha   90.00
_cell.angle_beta   90.00
_cell.angle_gamma   90.00
#
_symmetry.space_group_name_H-M   'P 1'
#
loop_
_entity.id
_entity.type
_entity.pdbx_description
1 polymer ?
#
loop_
_entity_poly.entity_id
_entity_poly.type
_entity_poly.pdbx_seq_one_letter_code
_entity_poly.pdbx_strand_id
1 'polypeptide(L)'
;MEDIISLCKRRGFIYQGSDVYGGLSGTWDYGPLGVQLKRNIMNLWWRMFVDERDDIYGVDAAILMNPKVWKASGHVDTFVDPLCEDVVNHRRYRTDHILKDNGIDVDGLTMEQMDEVVAEKGIKSPDGNPLSKSRTFNMMFKTSVGATESEDSVAYLRPETAQGIFTNFKNVVDSFYPDLPFGIAQQGKAFRNEIAPRDFVFRSREFEQMEIEYFVNPENWQEAFDELLKATHEFLGALGLNPDNIHELDVPAEDRAHYSKKTIDIEYDFPIGKEELMGIAYRTDFDLMNIQRVSGKSMEYTIKGTNEKFVPHVIEPSFGVERALMAVLSSAYREDEQNGSRRVYLALPEHLAPVKFAVSPLLKNKPELVEKAREIYASLSKKNPGRVMWDDNGNIGKRYRRQDEIGTPYCVVVDFQTLEDDTVTVRERDTTEQRRVKVEEL
;
A
#
# COMPACT_ATOMS: atom_id res chain seq x y z
N MET A 1 -9.71 13.80 7.29
CA MET A 1 -8.29 13.34 7.33
C MET A 1 -7.62 13.58 8.68
N GLU A 2 -7.69 14.76 9.26
CA GLU A 2 -7.04 15.09 10.55
C GLU A 2 -7.42 14.15 11.69
N ASP A 3 -8.69 13.79 11.81
CA ASP A 3 -9.17 12.85 12.83
C ASP A 3 -8.56 11.45 12.69
N ILE A 4 -8.41 10.96 11.44
CA ILE A 4 -7.76 9.67 11.14
C ILE A 4 -6.28 9.72 11.50
N ILE A 5 -5.57 10.79 11.12
CA ILE A 5 -4.15 10.98 11.46
C ILE A 5 -3.96 11.04 12.98
N SER A 6 -4.83 11.81 13.68
CA SER A 6 -4.82 11.91 15.13
C SER A 6 -5.06 10.55 15.80
N LEU A 7 -6.04 9.78 15.32
CA LEU A 7 -6.32 8.43 15.81
C LEU A 7 -5.11 7.50 15.57
N CYS A 8 -4.53 7.52 14.37
CA CYS A 8 -3.37 6.70 14.03
C CYS A 8 -2.19 6.95 14.97
N LYS A 9 -1.84 8.22 15.21
CA LYS A 9 -0.77 8.61 16.14
C LYS A 9 -1.08 8.19 17.58
N ARG A 10 -2.28 8.51 18.07
CA ARG A 10 -2.70 8.24 19.45
C ARG A 10 -2.80 6.76 19.77
N ARG A 11 -3.18 5.94 18.79
CA ARG A 11 -3.43 4.50 18.96
C ARG A 11 -2.32 3.58 18.47
N GLY A 12 -1.23 4.11 17.95
CA GLY A 12 -0.07 3.32 17.59
C GLY A 12 -0.22 2.59 16.26
N PHE A 13 -0.87 3.24 15.29
CA PHE A 13 -0.90 2.76 13.91
C PHE A 13 0.29 3.31 13.13
N ILE A 14 0.43 4.63 13.05
CA ILE A 14 1.44 5.27 12.21
C ILE A 14 2.03 6.46 12.94
N TYR A 15 3.36 6.58 12.89
CA TYR A 15 4.14 7.67 13.45
C TYR A 15 4.95 8.35 12.35
N GLN A 16 5.37 9.60 12.59
CA GLN A 16 6.39 10.22 11.74
C GLN A 16 7.71 9.47 11.86
N GLY A 17 8.33 9.11 10.73
CA GLY A 17 9.63 8.44 10.73
C GLY A 17 10.70 9.29 11.42
N SER A 18 11.42 8.69 12.38
CA SER A 18 12.48 9.36 13.14
C SER A 18 12.03 10.60 13.92
N ASP A 19 10.79 10.61 14.43
CA ASP A 19 10.15 11.77 15.09
C ASP A 19 10.99 12.33 16.25
N VAL A 20 11.68 11.46 17.00
CA VAL A 20 12.57 11.84 18.12
C VAL A 20 13.72 12.78 17.71
N TYR A 21 14.07 12.79 16.42
CA TYR A 21 15.07 13.70 15.84
C TYR A 21 14.45 14.81 14.98
N GLY A 22 13.16 15.06 15.11
CA GLY A 22 12.43 16.07 14.33
C GLY A 22 11.80 15.54 13.05
N GLY A 23 11.90 14.24 12.81
CA GLY A 23 11.30 13.56 11.66
C GLY A 23 12.05 13.74 10.34
N LEU A 24 11.71 12.89 9.37
CA LEU A 24 12.12 13.03 7.97
C LEU A 24 10.87 13.05 7.11
N SER A 25 10.67 14.11 6.34
CA SER A 25 9.48 14.29 5.51
C SER A 25 9.32 13.14 4.51
N GLY A 26 8.09 12.61 4.42
CA GLY A 26 7.75 11.51 3.51
C GLY A 26 8.26 10.14 3.95
N THR A 27 8.63 9.98 5.23
CA THR A 27 8.93 8.68 5.84
C THR A 27 8.04 8.43 7.05
N TRP A 28 7.59 7.19 7.20
CA TRP A 28 6.61 6.82 8.21
C TRP A 28 7.01 5.51 8.90
N ASP A 29 6.84 5.47 10.22
CA ASP A 29 7.02 4.28 11.03
C ASP A 29 5.65 3.68 11.36
N TYR A 30 5.51 2.36 11.19
CA TYR A 30 4.29 1.64 11.57
C TYR A 30 4.43 1.15 13.01
N GLY A 31 3.53 1.63 13.87
CA GLY A 31 3.43 1.14 15.25
C GLY A 31 2.87 -0.28 15.33
N PRO A 32 2.73 -0.83 16.56
CA PRO A 32 2.30 -2.23 16.74
C PRO A 32 0.97 -2.60 16.07
N LEU A 33 0.00 -1.67 16.05
CA LEU A 33 -1.28 -1.90 15.38
C LEU A 33 -1.19 -1.67 13.87
N GLY A 34 -0.39 -0.68 13.45
CA GLY A 34 -0.19 -0.38 12.03
C GLY A 34 0.53 -1.50 11.29
N VAL A 35 1.59 -2.05 11.86
CA VAL A 35 2.31 -3.17 11.24
C VAL A 35 1.42 -4.42 11.13
N GLN A 36 0.54 -4.66 12.11
CA GLN A 36 -0.37 -5.80 12.05
C GLN A 36 -1.46 -5.58 10.98
N LEU A 37 -2.06 -4.39 10.90
CA LEU A 37 -3.04 -4.07 9.86
C LEU A 37 -2.42 -4.17 8.46
N LYS A 38 -1.23 -3.59 8.28
CA LYS A 38 -0.48 -3.66 7.03
C LYS A 38 -0.20 -5.11 6.61
N ARG A 39 0.28 -5.94 7.53
CA ARG A 39 0.50 -7.36 7.27
C ARG A 39 -0.79 -8.11 6.92
N ASN A 40 -1.90 -7.80 7.58
CA ASN A 40 -3.19 -8.43 7.28
C ASN A 40 -3.65 -8.08 5.86
N ILE A 41 -3.46 -6.84 5.41
CA ILE A 41 -3.74 -6.41 4.02
C ILE A 41 -2.83 -7.17 3.03
N MET A 42 -1.53 -7.19 3.28
CA MET A 42 -0.56 -7.85 2.42
C MET A 42 -0.78 -9.37 2.35
N ASN A 43 -1.09 -10.00 3.48
CA ASN A 43 -1.39 -11.43 3.54
C ASN A 43 -2.71 -11.76 2.84
N LEU A 44 -3.73 -10.89 2.92
CA LEU A 44 -4.96 -11.05 2.17
C LEU A 44 -4.70 -11.03 0.67
N TRP A 45 -3.92 -10.06 0.19
CA TRP A 45 -3.53 -9.96 -1.21
C TRP A 45 -2.74 -11.20 -1.67
N TRP A 46 -1.73 -11.61 -0.88
CA TRP A 46 -0.91 -12.78 -1.19
C TRP A 46 -1.75 -14.05 -1.29
N ARG A 47 -2.66 -14.23 -0.34
CA ARG A 47 -3.57 -15.36 -0.36
C ARG A 47 -4.43 -15.37 -1.62
N MET A 48 -5.07 -14.24 -1.97
CA MET A 48 -6.01 -14.18 -3.09
C MET A 48 -5.32 -14.28 -4.46
N PHE A 49 -4.14 -13.68 -4.61
CA PHE A 49 -3.46 -13.60 -5.89
C PHE A 49 -2.34 -14.62 -6.08
N VAL A 50 -1.85 -15.27 -5.01
CA VAL A 50 -0.76 -16.24 -5.11
C VAL A 50 -1.18 -17.60 -4.55
N ASP A 51 -1.57 -17.69 -3.26
CA ASP A 51 -1.79 -18.98 -2.62
C ASP A 51 -3.04 -19.73 -3.12
N GLU A 52 -4.10 -19.01 -3.49
CA GLU A 52 -5.37 -19.56 -4.00
C GLU A 52 -5.35 -19.76 -5.54
N ARG A 53 -4.21 -19.50 -6.21
CA ARG A 53 -4.02 -19.64 -7.66
C ARG A 53 -2.88 -20.63 -7.96
N ASP A 54 -2.99 -21.34 -9.06
CA ASP A 54 -1.99 -22.30 -9.54
C ASP A 54 -1.14 -21.75 -10.70
N ASP A 55 -1.47 -20.55 -11.18
CA ASP A 55 -0.86 -19.85 -12.30
C ASP A 55 -0.01 -18.64 -11.91
N ILE A 56 0.13 -18.30 -10.60
CA ILE A 56 0.94 -17.17 -10.13
C ILE A 56 2.02 -17.63 -9.14
N TYR A 57 3.25 -17.24 -9.41
CA TYR A 57 4.45 -17.62 -8.65
C TYR A 57 4.99 -16.43 -7.87
N GLY A 58 5.22 -16.60 -6.56
CA GLY A 58 5.81 -15.56 -5.74
C GLY A 58 7.32 -15.47 -5.89
N VAL A 59 7.86 -14.23 -5.93
CA VAL A 59 9.31 -13.96 -5.86
C VAL A 59 9.61 -12.88 -4.83
N ASP A 60 10.84 -12.84 -4.35
CA ASP A 60 11.38 -11.75 -3.54
C ASP A 60 12.73 -11.30 -4.12
N ALA A 61 12.68 -10.35 -5.04
CA ALA A 61 13.86 -9.81 -5.70
C ALA A 61 14.57 -8.78 -4.81
N ALA A 62 15.88 -8.71 -4.92
CA ALA A 62 16.71 -7.77 -4.18
C ALA A 62 16.32 -6.30 -4.47
N ILE A 63 16.39 -5.44 -3.45
CA ILE A 63 16.17 -3.99 -3.61
C ILE A 63 17.31 -3.36 -4.42
N LEU A 64 18.55 -3.75 -4.11
CA LEU A 64 19.73 -3.32 -4.85
C LEU A 64 19.92 -4.23 -6.04
N MET A 65 19.81 -3.67 -7.24
CA MET A 65 19.94 -4.39 -8.49
C MET A 65 21.06 -3.78 -9.34
N ASN A 66 21.50 -4.51 -10.36
CA ASN A 66 22.46 -4.01 -11.33
C ASN A 66 21.93 -2.71 -11.96
N PRO A 67 22.70 -1.61 -12.02
CA PRO A 67 22.26 -0.34 -12.59
C PRO A 67 21.73 -0.42 -14.03
N LYS A 68 22.15 -1.43 -14.79
CA LYS A 68 21.65 -1.67 -16.16
C LYS A 68 20.17 -1.99 -16.21
N VAL A 69 19.58 -2.50 -15.12
CA VAL A 69 18.13 -2.74 -15.02
C VAL A 69 17.37 -1.42 -15.21
N TRP A 70 17.76 -0.40 -14.47
CA TRP A 70 17.13 0.92 -14.47
C TRP A 70 17.42 1.71 -15.75
N LYS A 71 18.56 1.43 -16.39
CA LYS A 71 18.87 1.97 -17.72
C LYS A 71 18.04 1.29 -18.80
N ALA A 72 17.84 -0.03 -18.70
CA ALA A 72 17.04 -0.79 -19.67
C ALA A 72 15.57 -0.39 -19.63
N SER A 73 15.01 -0.21 -18.43
CA SER A 73 13.62 0.23 -18.21
C SER A 73 13.39 1.71 -18.48
N GLY A 74 14.47 2.51 -18.66
CA GLY A 74 14.37 3.95 -18.89
C GLY A 74 14.31 4.83 -17.64
N HIS A 75 14.19 4.27 -16.45
CA HIS A 75 14.03 5.04 -15.19
C HIS A 75 15.18 6.03 -14.94
N VAL A 76 16.40 5.70 -15.31
CA VAL A 76 17.54 6.63 -15.13
C VAL A 76 17.36 7.90 -15.94
N ASP A 77 16.76 7.81 -17.14
CA ASP A 77 16.67 8.89 -18.10
C ASP A 77 15.33 9.63 -18.07
N THR A 78 14.22 8.93 -17.75
CA THR A 78 12.85 9.46 -17.92
C THR A 78 12.04 9.57 -16.62
N PHE A 79 12.51 8.99 -15.51
CA PHE A 79 11.81 9.08 -14.23
C PHE A 79 12.13 10.39 -13.52
N VAL A 80 11.61 11.49 -14.07
CA VAL A 80 11.96 12.85 -13.70
C VAL A 80 10.73 13.73 -13.52
N ASP A 81 10.83 14.65 -12.55
CA ASP A 81 9.84 15.69 -12.30
C ASP A 81 10.41 17.08 -12.59
N PRO A 82 9.57 18.06 -13.03
CA PRO A 82 9.96 19.46 -13.14
C PRO A 82 10.05 20.10 -11.76
N LEU A 83 11.28 20.41 -11.30
CA LEU A 83 11.57 21.02 -10.01
C LEU A 83 11.80 22.51 -10.15
N CYS A 84 11.01 23.35 -9.47
CA CYS A 84 11.31 24.76 -9.23
C CYS A 84 11.57 25.04 -7.74
N GLU A 85 12.18 26.17 -7.42
CA GLU A 85 12.54 26.59 -6.09
C GLU A 85 12.00 28.01 -5.80
N ASP A 86 11.45 28.22 -4.62
CA ASP A 86 11.16 29.55 -4.08
C ASP A 86 12.48 30.28 -3.85
N VAL A 87 12.67 31.39 -4.55
CA VAL A 87 13.97 32.12 -4.53
C VAL A 87 14.30 32.80 -3.21
N VAL A 88 13.34 32.90 -2.28
CA VAL A 88 13.50 33.56 -0.97
C VAL A 88 13.77 32.57 0.13
N ASN A 89 12.96 31.49 0.25
CA ASN A 89 13.04 30.53 1.35
C ASN A 89 13.65 29.19 0.97
N HIS A 90 14.00 29.00 -0.33
CA HIS A 90 14.61 27.79 -0.90
C HIS A 90 13.77 26.53 -0.79
N ARG A 91 12.45 26.67 -0.55
CA ARG A 91 11.53 25.55 -0.65
C ARG A 91 11.37 25.09 -2.08
N ARG A 92 11.26 23.78 -2.26
CA ARG A 92 11.20 23.13 -3.56
C ARG A 92 9.80 22.65 -3.85
N TYR A 93 9.39 22.81 -5.09
CA TYR A 93 8.05 22.47 -5.57
C TYR A 93 8.12 21.79 -6.93
N ARG A 94 7.10 21.01 -7.24
CA ARG A 94 6.88 20.57 -8.61
C ARG A 94 6.19 21.69 -9.37
N THR A 95 6.77 22.06 -10.52
CA THR A 95 6.23 23.16 -11.34
C THR A 95 4.86 22.83 -11.88
N ASP A 96 4.66 21.58 -12.35
CA ASP A 96 3.38 21.10 -12.85
C ASP A 96 2.27 21.17 -11.78
N HIS A 97 2.56 20.83 -10.53
CA HIS A 97 1.59 20.93 -9.43
C HIS A 97 1.23 22.39 -9.14
N ILE A 98 2.22 23.30 -9.09
CA ILE A 98 1.93 24.73 -8.88
C ILE A 98 1.03 25.27 -9.99
N LEU A 99 1.25 24.84 -11.23
CA LEU A 99 0.41 25.27 -12.36
C LEU A 99 -1.01 24.72 -12.22
N LYS A 100 -1.18 23.44 -11.92
CA LYS A 100 -2.48 22.80 -11.66
C LYS A 100 -3.24 23.47 -10.51
N ASP A 101 -2.57 23.79 -9.41
CA ASP A 101 -3.14 24.49 -8.26
C ASP A 101 -3.62 25.90 -8.61
N ASN A 102 -3.08 26.50 -9.67
CA ASN A 102 -3.52 27.77 -10.25
C ASN A 102 -4.53 27.61 -11.41
N GLY A 103 -5.09 26.42 -11.60
CA GLY A 103 -6.12 26.15 -12.60
C GLY A 103 -5.59 26.09 -14.04
N ILE A 104 -4.32 25.77 -14.23
CA ILE A 104 -3.67 25.67 -15.52
C ILE A 104 -3.50 24.19 -15.86
N ASP A 105 -4.02 23.84 -17.03
CA ASP A 105 -3.76 22.54 -17.61
C ASP A 105 -2.29 22.46 -18.06
N VAL A 106 -1.59 21.44 -17.64
CA VAL A 106 -0.15 21.21 -17.90
C VAL A 106 0.10 20.04 -18.84
N ASP A 107 -0.95 19.33 -19.23
CA ASP A 107 -0.82 18.12 -20.03
C ASP A 107 -0.21 18.46 -21.41
N GLY A 108 0.82 17.74 -21.78
CA GLY A 108 1.59 17.98 -23.00
C GLY A 108 2.53 19.20 -22.99
N LEU A 109 2.62 19.97 -21.89
CA LEU A 109 3.56 21.08 -21.79
C LEU A 109 4.98 20.60 -21.52
N THR A 110 5.95 21.14 -22.26
CA THR A 110 7.36 20.96 -21.90
C THR A 110 7.72 21.79 -20.66
N MET A 111 8.85 21.50 -20.05
CA MET A 111 9.34 22.23 -18.88
C MET A 111 9.58 23.73 -19.22
N GLU A 112 10.09 24.03 -20.41
CA GLU A 112 10.27 25.39 -20.90
C GLU A 112 8.93 26.13 -21.06
N GLN A 113 7.91 25.46 -21.61
CA GLN A 113 6.56 26.03 -21.73
C GLN A 113 5.91 26.25 -20.35
N MET A 114 6.11 25.34 -19.37
CA MET A 114 5.67 25.55 -17.99
C MET A 114 6.33 26.81 -17.38
N ASP A 115 7.64 27.01 -17.58
CA ASP A 115 8.35 28.19 -17.13
C ASP A 115 7.85 29.50 -17.80
N GLU A 116 7.52 29.45 -19.08
CA GLU A 116 6.91 30.58 -19.81
C GLU A 116 5.56 30.96 -19.20
N VAL A 117 4.70 29.96 -18.91
CA VAL A 117 3.40 30.20 -18.28
C VAL A 117 3.55 30.77 -16.87
N VAL A 118 4.52 30.26 -16.06
CA VAL A 118 4.84 30.82 -14.73
C VAL A 118 5.21 32.28 -14.84
N ALA A 119 6.06 32.65 -15.83
CA ALA A 119 6.53 34.03 -16.04
C ALA A 119 5.41 34.95 -16.56
N GLU A 120 4.66 34.52 -17.58
CA GLU A 120 3.59 35.31 -18.19
C GLU A 120 2.44 35.62 -17.23
N LYS A 121 2.03 34.63 -16.44
CA LYS A 121 0.94 34.77 -15.46
C LYS A 121 1.41 35.25 -14.09
N GLY A 122 2.72 35.47 -13.89
CA GLY A 122 3.29 35.95 -12.65
C GLY A 122 3.00 35.03 -11.47
N ILE A 123 3.00 33.70 -11.72
CA ILE A 123 2.69 32.68 -10.70
C ILE A 123 3.81 32.65 -9.67
N LYS A 124 3.40 32.55 -8.41
CA LYS A 124 4.28 32.56 -7.25
C LYS A 124 4.21 31.23 -6.51
N SER A 125 5.20 30.99 -5.66
CA SER A 125 5.16 29.88 -4.72
C SER A 125 3.95 30.00 -3.78
N PRO A 126 3.54 28.93 -3.08
CA PRO A 126 2.52 28.98 -2.04
C PRO A 126 2.83 29.99 -0.91
N ASP A 127 4.10 30.33 -0.73
CA ASP A 127 4.54 31.36 0.24
C ASP A 127 4.51 32.80 -0.35
N GLY A 128 4.06 32.98 -1.59
CA GLY A 128 3.89 34.27 -2.26
C GLY A 128 5.17 34.84 -2.89
N ASN A 129 6.24 34.06 -2.95
CA ASN A 129 7.54 34.47 -3.49
C ASN A 129 7.72 34.08 -4.96
N PRO A 130 8.66 34.73 -5.69
CA PRO A 130 9.01 34.31 -7.05
C PRO A 130 9.59 32.88 -7.08
N LEU A 131 9.35 32.20 -8.20
CA LEU A 131 9.88 30.86 -8.48
C LEU A 131 11.13 30.94 -9.37
N SER A 132 12.06 30.03 -9.17
CA SER A 132 13.18 29.81 -10.09
C SER A 132 12.68 29.17 -11.40
N LYS A 133 13.52 29.17 -12.43
CA LYS A 133 13.31 28.28 -13.58
C LYS A 133 13.30 26.83 -13.13
N SER A 134 12.50 26.04 -13.83
CA SER A 134 12.40 24.61 -13.62
C SER A 134 13.68 23.89 -14.05
N ARG A 135 13.99 22.81 -13.35
CA ARG A 135 15.06 21.87 -13.71
C ARG A 135 14.58 20.45 -13.56
N THR A 136 15.14 19.58 -14.34
CA THR A 136 14.89 18.14 -14.25
C THR A 136 15.38 17.60 -12.91
N PHE A 137 14.51 16.90 -12.20
CA PHE A 137 14.84 16.20 -10.96
C PHE A 137 14.53 14.72 -11.10
N ASN A 138 15.57 13.87 -11.07
CA ASN A 138 15.38 12.43 -11.11
C ASN A 138 14.94 11.91 -9.75
N MET A 139 13.84 11.15 -9.72
CA MET A 139 13.22 10.62 -8.48
C MET A 139 13.89 9.34 -7.96
N MET A 140 14.90 8.79 -8.65
CA MET A 140 15.64 7.64 -8.15
C MET A 140 16.56 8.03 -6.98
N PHE A 141 16.49 7.30 -5.87
CA PHE A 141 17.54 7.38 -4.84
C PHE A 141 18.80 6.72 -5.33
N LYS A 142 19.86 7.51 -5.45
CA LYS A 142 21.20 7.05 -5.84
C LYS A 142 22.02 6.72 -4.59
N THR A 143 22.73 5.61 -4.63
CA THR A 143 23.67 5.16 -3.59
C THR A 143 24.92 4.57 -4.21
N SER A 144 25.91 4.21 -3.40
CA SER A 144 27.13 3.55 -3.84
C SER A 144 27.25 2.17 -3.20
N VAL A 145 27.73 1.19 -3.96
CA VAL A 145 27.98 -0.17 -3.50
C VAL A 145 29.46 -0.47 -3.65
N GLY A 146 30.10 -0.95 -2.58
CA GLY A 146 31.55 -1.23 -2.55
C GLY A 146 32.34 -0.24 -1.70
N ALA A 147 33.65 -0.49 -1.62
CA ALA A 147 34.55 0.25 -0.73
C ALA A 147 35.05 1.59 -1.30
N THR A 148 34.92 1.81 -2.59
CA THR A 148 35.39 3.03 -3.29
C THR A 148 34.24 3.64 -4.08
N GLU A 149 34.12 4.97 -4.00
CA GLU A 149 33.16 5.71 -4.82
C GLU A 149 33.75 5.88 -6.22
N SER A 150 33.12 5.26 -7.21
CA SER A 150 33.45 5.36 -8.64
C SER A 150 32.10 5.35 -9.42
N GLU A 151 32.17 5.68 -10.70
CA GLU A 151 30.97 5.58 -11.57
C GLU A 151 30.44 4.15 -11.63
N ASP A 152 31.31 3.16 -11.54
CA ASP A 152 30.96 1.74 -11.56
C ASP A 152 30.34 1.25 -10.23
N SER A 153 30.49 2.01 -9.13
CA SER A 153 29.92 1.69 -7.83
C SER A 153 28.50 2.21 -7.64
N VAL A 154 27.98 2.96 -8.60
CA VAL A 154 26.64 3.54 -8.53
C VAL A 154 25.56 2.46 -8.53
N ALA A 155 24.67 2.53 -7.55
CA ALA A 155 23.44 1.75 -7.48
C ALA A 155 22.26 2.66 -7.19
N TYR A 156 21.06 2.12 -7.38
CA TYR A 156 19.83 2.84 -7.09
C TYR A 156 18.94 1.99 -6.18
N LEU A 157 18.23 2.63 -5.27
CA LEU A 157 17.11 1.99 -4.59
C LEU A 157 15.96 1.86 -5.60
N ARG A 158 15.34 0.70 -5.68
CA ARG A 158 14.27 0.44 -6.66
C ARG A 158 13.07 1.38 -6.45
N PRO A 159 12.57 2.05 -7.51
CA PRO A 159 11.37 2.89 -7.44
C PRO A 159 10.07 2.12 -7.61
N GLU A 160 10.17 0.82 -7.98
CA GLU A 160 9.08 -0.12 -8.18
C GLU A 160 9.57 -1.56 -7.99
N THR A 161 8.65 -2.49 -7.79
CA THR A 161 8.97 -3.92 -7.67
C THR A 161 8.95 -4.65 -9.01
N ALA A 162 8.32 -4.09 -10.05
CA ALA A 162 8.14 -4.67 -11.38
C ALA A 162 9.44 -5.17 -12.02
N GLN A 163 10.50 -4.37 -12.02
CA GLN A 163 11.75 -4.74 -12.66
C GLN A 163 12.44 -5.93 -11.99
N GLY A 164 12.19 -6.13 -10.69
CA GLY A 164 12.62 -7.33 -9.97
C GLY A 164 11.94 -8.59 -10.49
N ILE A 165 10.68 -8.49 -10.88
CA ILE A 165 9.91 -9.57 -11.48
C ILE A 165 10.42 -9.87 -12.89
N PHE A 166 10.53 -8.85 -13.74
CA PHE A 166 11.00 -9.03 -15.13
C PHE A 166 12.39 -9.65 -15.22
N THR A 167 13.33 -9.25 -14.34
CA THR A 167 14.68 -9.85 -14.32
C THR A 167 14.68 -11.32 -13.90
N ASN A 168 13.64 -11.77 -13.21
CA ASN A 168 13.46 -13.17 -12.80
C ASN A 168 12.56 -13.99 -13.74
N PHE A 169 12.00 -13.40 -14.79
CA PHE A 169 11.13 -14.11 -15.75
C PHE A 169 11.73 -15.43 -16.22
N LYS A 170 12.95 -15.40 -16.78
CA LYS A 170 13.61 -16.63 -17.27
C LYS A 170 13.93 -17.62 -16.15
N ASN A 171 14.28 -17.13 -14.96
CA ASN A 171 14.55 -17.99 -13.81
C ASN A 171 13.30 -18.80 -13.42
N VAL A 172 12.12 -18.18 -13.43
CA VAL A 172 10.84 -18.85 -13.14
C VAL A 172 10.46 -19.79 -14.27
N VAL A 173 10.55 -19.34 -15.53
CA VAL A 173 10.26 -20.20 -16.70
C VAL A 173 11.13 -21.45 -16.70
N ASP A 174 12.43 -21.32 -16.43
CA ASP A 174 13.37 -22.42 -16.50
C ASP A 174 13.30 -23.37 -15.28
N SER A 175 12.75 -22.90 -14.14
CA SER A 175 12.66 -23.73 -12.92
C SER A 175 11.29 -24.35 -12.69
N PHE A 176 10.22 -23.69 -13.11
CA PHE A 176 8.84 -24.14 -12.87
C PHE A 176 8.12 -24.59 -14.13
N TYR A 177 8.62 -24.20 -15.31
CA TYR A 177 8.02 -24.55 -16.60
C TYR A 177 6.52 -24.20 -16.69
N PRO A 178 6.10 -22.96 -16.34
CA PRO A 178 4.69 -22.60 -16.37
C PRO A 178 4.14 -22.64 -17.80
N ASP A 179 2.84 -22.88 -17.93
CA ASP A 179 2.11 -22.63 -19.17
C ASP A 179 1.60 -21.19 -19.21
N LEU A 180 1.50 -20.57 -20.39
CA LEU A 180 0.85 -19.27 -20.55
C LEU A 180 -0.68 -19.46 -20.54
N PRO A 181 -1.42 -18.55 -19.88
CA PRO A 181 -0.92 -17.39 -19.16
C PRO A 181 -0.41 -17.76 -17.75
N PHE A 182 0.58 -17.05 -17.25
CA PHE A 182 1.03 -17.16 -15.87
C PHE A 182 1.55 -15.83 -15.31
N GLY A 183 1.52 -15.68 -13.99
CA GLY A 183 1.99 -14.49 -13.31
C GLY A 183 3.21 -14.73 -12.43
N ILE A 184 3.97 -13.67 -12.20
CA ILE A 184 4.98 -13.60 -11.16
C ILE A 184 4.62 -12.42 -10.27
N ALA A 185 4.52 -12.67 -8.96
CA ALA A 185 4.06 -11.71 -7.97
C ALA A 185 5.17 -11.37 -6.98
N GLN A 186 5.20 -10.11 -6.54
CA GLN A 186 6.11 -9.64 -5.49
C GLN A 186 5.42 -8.65 -4.57
N GLN A 187 5.77 -8.71 -3.29
CA GLN A 187 5.54 -7.65 -2.31
C GLN A 187 6.88 -7.08 -1.90
N GLY A 188 6.98 -5.78 -1.67
CA GLY A 188 8.21 -5.23 -1.15
C GLY A 188 8.32 -3.72 -1.18
N LYS A 189 9.38 -3.24 -0.54
CA LYS A 189 9.73 -1.82 -0.48
C LYS A 189 10.11 -1.26 -1.84
N ALA A 190 9.61 -0.04 -2.09
CA ALA A 190 10.00 0.82 -3.20
C ALA A 190 10.32 2.22 -2.67
N PHE A 191 11.11 2.99 -3.43
CA PHE A 191 11.69 4.25 -2.98
C PHE A 191 11.61 5.28 -4.09
N ARG A 192 10.94 6.41 -3.82
CA ARG A 192 10.88 7.54 -4.74
C ARG A 192 11.30 8.82 -4.03
N ASN A 193 12.33 9.48 -4.51
CA ASN A 193 12.82 10.71 -3.90
C ASN A 193 11.86 11.88 -4.21
N GLU A 194 10.66 11.79 -3.67
CA GLU A 194 9.59 12.78 -3.87
C GLU A 194 10.05 14.18 -3.48
N ILE A 195 9.81 15.16 -4.37
CA ILE A 195 10.13 16.57 -4.14
C ILE A 195 9.30 17.11 -2.98
N ALA A 196 7.99 16.82 -3.00
CA ALA A 196 7.02 17.30 -2.03
C ALA A 196 6.12 16.14 -1.52
N PRO A 197 6.63 15.30 -0.61
CA PRO A 197 5.79 14.29 0.04
C PRO A 197 4.65 14.99 0.80
N ARG A 198 3.43 14.47 0.66
CA ARG A 198 2.22 15.07 1.23
C ARG A 198 1.14 14.02 1.49
N ASP A 199 0.05 14.47 2.09
CA ASP A 199 -1.16 13.69 2.27
C ASP A 199 -0.93 12.42 3.11
N PHE A 200 -0.22 12.60 4.24
CA PHE A 200 0.09 11.51 5.17
C PHE A 200 0.90 10.42 4.46
N VAL A 201 0.46 9.15 4.52
CA VAL A 201 1.14 8.03 3.88
C VAL A 201 0.84 7.88 2.38
N PHE A 202 -0.06 8.70 1.82
CA PHE A 202 -0.48 8.60 0.43
C PHE A 202 0.65 8.84 -0.56
N ARG A 203 1.53 9.84 -0.28
CA ARG A 203 2.71 10.14 -1.08
C ARG A 203 3.95 10.18 -0.22
N SER A 204 4.65 9.07 -0.16
CA SER A 204 5.82 8.83 0.68
C SER A 204 7.06 8.57 -0.15
N ARG A 205 8.25 8.78 0.44
CA ARG A 205 9.55 8.50 -0.17
C ARG A 205 9.94 7.03 -0.09
N GLU A 206 9.46 6.36 0.94
CA GLU A 206 9.60 4.92 1.16
C GLU A 206 8.19 4.36 1.36
N PHE A 207 7.82 3.35 0.58
CA PHE A 207 6.51 2.72 0.58
C PHE A 207 6.63 1.25 0.19
N GLU A 208 5.52 0.52 0.20
CA GLU A 208 5.49 -0.88 -0.24
C GLU A 208 4.50 -1.05 -1.40
N GLN A 209 4.90 -1.89 -2.34
CA GLN A 209 4.06 -2.31 -3.46
C GLN A 209 3.76 -3.80 -3.38
N MET A 210 2.63 -4.17 -3.95
CA MET A 210 2.22 -5.53 -4.27
C MET A 210 1.96 -5.53 -5.78
N GLU A 211 2.78 -6.22 -6.54
CA GLU A 211 2.72 -6.21 -8.01
C GLU A 211 2.70 -7.61 -8.58
N ILE A 212 2.03 -7.76 -9.70
CA ILE A 212 1.98 -8.97 -10.50
C ILE A 212 2.34 -8.58 -11.94
N GLU A 213 3.29 -9.30 -12.51
CA GLU A 213 3.51 -9.28 -13.95
C GLU A 213 2.91 -10.55 -14.51
N TYR A 214 1.79 -10.41 -15.20
CA TYR A 214 1.03 -11.55 -15.76
C TYR A 214 1.35 -11.68 -17.23
N PHE A 215 2.05 -12.75 -17.59
CA PHE A 215 2.55 -13.04 -18.93
C PHE A 215 1.51 -13.75 -19.75
N VAL A 216 1.21 -13.19 -20.93
CA VAL A 216 0.12 -13.65 -21.79
C VAL A 216 0.56 -13.79 -23.25
N ASN A 217 -0.19 -14.59 -24.01
CA ASN A 217 -0.12 -14.54 -25.46
C ASN A 217 -0.73 -13.21 -25.96
N PRO A 218 -0.05 -12.48 -26.88
CA PRO A 218 -0.56 -11.22 -27.42
C PRO A 218 -1.95 -11.29 -28.03
N GLU A 219 -2.40 -12.46 -28.47
CA GLU A 219 -3.72 -12.65 -29.09
C GLU A 219 -4.87 -12.70 -28.07
N ASN A 220 -4.60 -13.08 -26.80
CA ASN A 220 -5.61 -13.35 -25.77
C ASN A 220 -5.49 -12.48 -24.53
N TRP A 221 -4.81 -11.33 -24.63
CA TRP A 221 -4.56 -10.49 -23.48
C TRP A 221 -5.84 -9.86 -22.85
N GLN A 222 -6.87 -9.60 -23.67
CA GLN A 222 -8.08 -8.94 -23.20
C GLN A 222 -8.82 -9.75 -22.13
N GLU A 223 -8.99 -11.04 -22.36
CA GLU A 223 -9.66 -11.94 -21.42
C GLU A 223 -8.91 -11.98 -20.08
N ALA A 224 -7.60 -12.13 -20.12
CA ALA A 224 -6.75 -12.12 -18.92
C ALA A 224 -6.78 -10.76 -18.20
N PHE A 225 -6.84 -9.65 -18.95
CA PHE A 225 -6.97 -8.32 -18.38
C PHE A 225 -8.28 -8.15 -17.60
N ASP A 226 -9.40 -8.58 -18.20
CA ASP A 226 -10.72 -8.47 -17.58
C ASP A 226 -10.83 -9.40 -16.34
N GLU A 227 -10.22 -10.59 -16.36
CA GLU A 227 -10.15 -11.48 -15.20
C GLU A 227 -9.35 -10.87 -14.05
N LEU A 228 -8.20 -10.26 -14.33
CA LEU A 228 -7.38 -9.58 -13.32
C LEU A 228 -8.07 -8.33 -12.76
N LEU A 229 -8.77 -7.57 -13.61
CA LEU A 229 -9.57 -6.42 -13.17
C LEU A 229 -10.68 -6.88 -12.21
N LYS A 230 -11.39 -7.96 -12.55
CA LYS A 230 -12.41 -8.56 -11.68
C LYS A 230 -11.81 -9.01 -10.34
N ALA A 231 -10.69 -9.75 -10.35
CA ALA A 231 -10.01 -10.18 -9.13
C ALA A 231 -9.56 -8.99 -8.27
N THR A 232 -9.17 -7.89 -8.90
CA THR A 232 -8.85 -6.64 -8.21
C THR A 232 -10.07 -6.08 -7.48
N HIS A 233 -11.24 -6.02 -8.10
CA HIS A 233 -12.48 -5.59 -7.43
C HIS A 233 -12.88 -6.51 -6.27
N GLU A 234 -12.70 -7.82 -6.44
CA GLU A 234 -12.93 -8.80 -5.36
C GLU A 234 -12.01 -8.55 -4.17
N PHE A 235 -10.74 -8.22 -4.41
CA PHE A 235 -9.80 -7.83 -3.36
C PHE A 235 -10.22 -6.53 -2.65
N LEU A 236 -10.65 -5.50 -3.40
CA LEU A 236 -11.15 -4.25 -2.81
C LEU A 236 -12.38 -4.48 -1.93
N GLY A 237 -13.29 -5.34 -2.36
CA GLY A 237 -14.43 -5.78 -1.55
C GLY A 237 -14.00 -6.50 -0.28
N ALA A 238 -12.99 -7.37 -0.37
CA ALA A 238 -12.43 -8.07 0.78
C ALA A 238 -11.67 -7.13 1.76
N LEU A 239 -11.15 -6.00 1.28
CA LEU A 239 -10.65 -4.93 2.16
C LEU A 239 -11.74 -4.20 2.93
N GLY A 240 -13.02 -4.43 2.61
CA GLY A 240 -14.16 -3.75 3.23
C GLY A 240 -14.36 -2.32 2.75
N LEU A 241 -13.90 -2.01 1.54
CA LEU A 241 -14.13 -0.70 0.93
C LEU A 241 -15.57 -0.57 0.45
N ASN A 242 -16.15 0.63 0.61
CA ASN A 242 -17.46 0.91 0.06
C ASN A 242 -17.39 1.00 -1.47
N PRO A 243 -18.12 0.16 -2.22
CA PRO A 243 -18.08 0.16 -3.68
C PRO A 243 -18.54 1.50 -4.29
N ASP A 244 -19.40 2.27 -3.61
CA ASP A 244 -19.84 3.58 -4.08
C ASP A 244 -18.69 4.63 -4.15
N ASN A 245 -17.58 4.37 -3.46
CA ASN A 245 -16.41 5.25 -3.42
C ASN A 245 -15.29 4.77 -4.36
N ILE A 246 -15.53 3.72 -5.16
CA ILE A 246 -14.56 3.13 -6.09
C ILE A 246 -14.96 3.51 -7.52
N HIS A 247 -14.05 4.07 -8.28
CA HIS A 247 -14.28 4.51 -9.65
C HIS A 247 -13.22 3.94 -10.58
N GLU A 248 -13.60 3.54 -11.78
CA GLU A 248 -12.67 3.15 -12.83
C GLU A 248 -12.43 4.33 -13.78
N LEU A 249 -11.16 4.62 -14.03
CA LEU A 249 -10.72 5.57 -15.04
C LEU A 249 -9.97 4.80 -16.14
N ASP A 250 -10.57 4.68 -17.33
CA ASP A 250 -9.82 4.26 -18.52
C ASP A 250 -8.93 5.43 -18.94
N VAL A 251 -7.64 5.31 -18.65
CA VAL A 251 -6.68 6.40 -18.86
C VAL A 251 -6.59 6.72 -20.35
N PRO A 252 -6.79 7.98 -20.77
CA PRO A 252 -6.66 8.40 -22.17
C PRO A 252 -5.29 8.04 -22.76
N ALA A 253 -5.23 7.75 -24.05
CA ALA A 253 -4.01 7.25 -24.69
C ALA A 253 -2.81 8.20 -24.56
N GLU A 254 -3.07 9.51 -24.55
CA GLU A 254 -2.09 10.58 -24.35
C GLU A 254 -1.49 10.65 -22.96
N ASP A 255 -2.22 10.18 -21.94
CA ASP A 255 -1.81 10.25 -20.53
C ASP A 255 -1.20 8.94 -20.03
N ARG A 256 -1.26 7.87 -20.85
CA ARG A 256 -0.70 6.57 -20.48
C ARG A 256 0.82 6.61 -20.40
N ALA A 257 1.37 5.83 -19.51
CA ALA A 257 2.79 5.57 -19.51
C ALA A 257 3.24 5.03 -20.89
N HIS A 258 4.40 5.44 -21.35
CA HIS A 258 4.94 5.14 -22.70
C HIS A 258 5.02 3.65 -23.04
N TYR A 259 4.96 2.77 -22.05
CA TYR A 259 4.97 1.33 -22.19
C TYR A 259 3.57 0.70 -22.24
N SER A 260 2.52 1.46 -21.93
CA SER A 260 1.16 0.92 -21.82
C SER A 260 0.30 1.22 -23.04
N LYS A 261 -0.42 0.19 -23.51
CA LYS A 261 -1.47 0.34 -24.54
C LYS A 261 -2.88 0.43 -23.98
N LYS A 262 -3.09 -0.06 -22.75
CA LYS A 262 -4.34 0.11 -22.00
C LYS A 262 -3.98 0.24 -20.53
N THR A 263 -4.58 1.20 -19.86
CA THR A 263 -4.46 1.37 -18.40
C THR A 263 -5.83 1.69 -17.84
N ILE A 264 -6.22 0.99 -16.80
CA ILE A 264 -7.35 1.34 -15.94
C ILE A 264 -6.81 1.67 -14.58
N ASP A 265 -6.99 2.94 -14.16
CA ASP A 265 -6.75 3.35 -12.80
C ASP A 265 -8.03 3.15 -11.99
N ILE A 266 -7.89 2.52 -10.83
CA ILE A 266 -8.96 2.43 -9.86
C ILE A 266 -8.76 3.56 -8.86
N GLU A 267 -9.63 4.55 -8.94
CA GLU A 267 -9.66 5.70 -8.05
C GLU A 267 -10.55 5.41 -6.83
N TYR A 268 -10.28 6.06 -5.72
CA TYR A 268 -11.05 5.97 -4.49
C TYR A 268 -11.32 7.36 -3.93
N ASP A 269 -12.51 7.57 -3.35
CA ASP A 269 -12.87 8.81 -2.65
C ASP A 269 -12.21 8.87 -1.28
N PHE A 270 -10.94 9.28 -1.26
CA PHE A 270 -10.22 9.53 -0.02
C PHE A 270 -10.68 10.83 0.65
N PRO A 271 -10.43 11.01 1.96
CA PRO A 271 -10.69 12.30 2.62
C PRO A 271 -9.87 13.49 2.08
N ILE A 272 -8.91 13.24 1.21
CA ILE A 272 -8.09 14.25 0.50
C ILE A 272 -8.63 14.56 -0.89
N GLY A 273 -9.63 13.85 -1.36
CA GLY A 273 -10.20 13.91 -2.70
C GLY A 273 -10.19 12.56 -3.39
N LYS A 274 -10.74 12.54 -4.60
CA LYS A 274 -10.72 11.35 -5.46
C LYS A 274 -9.31 11.20 -6.05
N GLU A 275 -8.65 10.12 -5.71
CA GLU A 275 -7.25 9.84 -6.08
C GLU A 275 -7.07 8.37 -6.46
N GLU A 276 -6.05 8.07 -7.24
CA GLU A 276 -5.67 6.73 -7.64
C GLU A 276 -5.32 5.85 -6.44
N LEU A 277 -6.02 4.72 -6.31
CA LEU A 277 -5.75 3.69 -5.30
C LEU A 277 -4.78 2.62 -5.83
N MET A 278 -5.01 2.17 -7.06
CA MET A 278 -4.21 1.17 -7.76
C MET A 278 -4.46 1.25 -9.26
N GLY A 279 -3.63 0.57 -10.06
CA GLY A 279 -3.77 0.55 -11.51
C GLY A 279 -3.56 -0.83 -12.11
N ILE A 280 -4.14 -1.05 -13.30
CA ILE A 280 -3.86 -2.22 -14.13
C ILE A 280 -3.44 -1.73 -15.51
N ALA A 281 -2.26 -2.14 -15.96
CA ALA A 281 -1.69 -1.73 -17.24
C ALA A 281 -1.41 -2.92 -18.16
N TYR A 282 -1.75 -2.81 -19.43
CA TYR A 282 -1.27 -3.71 -20.49
C TYR A 282 0.01 -3.12 -21.08
N ARG A 283 1.16 -3.66 -20.66
CA ARG A 283 2.52 -3.19 -20.94
C ARG A 283 3.11 -3.72 -22.25
N THR A 284 2.43 -4.64 -22.90
CA THR A 284 2.94 -5.34 -24.07
C THR A 284 4.22 -6.15 -23.79
N ASP A 285 5.12 -6.24 -24.73
CA ASP A 285 6.45 -6.88 -24.60
C ASP A 285 7.57 -5.89 -24.21
N PHE A 286 7.21 -4.66 -23.86
CA PHE A 286 8.16 -3.53 -23.70
C PHE A 286 9.33 -3.86 -22.78
N ASP A 287 9.06 -4.33 -21.57
CA ASP A 287 10.09 -4.57 -20.57
C ASP A 287 11.00 -5.75 -20.96
N LEU A 288 10.41 -6.86 -21.38
CA LEU A 288 11.16 -8.05 -21.80
C LEU A 288 12.03 -7.76 -23.03
N MET A 289 11.52 -7.01 -24.00
CA MET A 289 12.30 -6.59 -25.18
C MET A 289 13.45 -5.65 -24.81
N ASN A 290 13.24 -4.74 -23.89
CA ASN A 290 14.31 -3.87 -23.39
C ASN A 290 15.40 -4.65 -22.63
N ILE A 291 15.01 -5.61 -21.78
CA ILE A 291 15.95 -6.51 -21.13
C ILE A 291 16.74 -7.29 -22.16
N GLN A 292 16.09 -7.90 -23.15
CA GLN A 292 16.75 -8.62 -24.24
C GLN A 292 17.76 -7.74 -24.97
N ARG A 293 17.35 -6.52 -25.34
CA ARG A 293 18.20 -5.55 -26.07
C ARG A 293 19.46 -5.16 -25.28
N VAL A 294 19.30 -4.87 -23.98
CA VAL A 294 20.40 -4.37 -23.13
C VAL A 294 21.29 -5.50 -22.61
N SER A 295 20.70 -6.66 -22.27
CA SER A 295 21.46 -7.79 -21.71
C SER A 295 22.04 -8.72 -22.78
N GLY A 296 21.49 -8.72 -23.98
CA GLY A 296 21.81 -9.68 -25.04
C GLY A 296 21.27 -11.10 -24.80
N LYS A 297 20.44 -11.28 -23.74
CA LYS A 297 19.82 -12.57 -23.42
C LYS A 297 18.40 -12.64 -23.95
N SER A 298 18.03 -13.76 -24.58
CA SER A 298 16.67 -13.99 -25.06
C SER A 298 15.68 -14.01 -23.90
N MET A 299 14.57 -13.27 -24.04
CA MET A 299 13.41 -13.28 -23.17
C MET A 299 12.23 -14.01 -23.81
N GLU A 300 12.49 -14.78 -24.87
CA GLU A 300 11.46 -15.58 -25.53
C GLU A 300 10.97 -16.72 -24.64
N TYR A 301 9.67 -16.93 -24.68
CA TYR A 301 9.00 -18.12 -24.18
C TYR A 301 8.82 -19.14 -25.31
N THR A 302 9.03 -20.40 -25.00
CA THR A 302 8.82 -21.50 -25.97
C THR A 302 7.52 -22.21 -25.63
N ILE A 303 6.59 -22.27 -26.57
CA ILE A 303 5.34 -23.01 -26.38
C ILE A 303 5.65 -24.52 -26.24
N LYS A 304 5.18 -25.11 -25.14
CA LYS A 304 5.42 -26.52 -24.83
C LYS A 304 4.94 -27.43 -25.95
N GLY A 305 5.76 -28.42 -26.29
CA GLY A 305 5.46 -29.38 -27.32
C GLY A 305 5.61 -28.87 -28.78
N THR A 306 6.09 -27.62 -28.93
CA THR A 306 6.36 -27.00 -30.24
C THR A 306 7.77 -26.41 -30.28
N ASN A 307 8.16 -25.87 -31.45
CA ASN A 307 9.38 -25.06 -31.60
C ASN A 307 9.07 -23.55 -31.71
N GLU A 308 7.82 -23.18 -31.48
CA GLU A 308 7.36 -21.80 -31.60
C GLU A 308 7.82 -21.01 -30.40
N LYS A 309 8.38 -19.81 -30.66
CA LYS A 309 8.91 -18.90 -29.68
C LYS A 309 8.40 -17.50 -29.93
N PHE A 310 8.10 -16.79 -28.86
CA PHE A 310 7.77 -15.37 -28.90
C PHE A 310 8.07 -14.73 -27.53
N VAL A 311 8.16 -13.40 -27.51
CA VAL A 311 8.24 -12.64 -26.24
C VAL A 311 6.83 -12.42 -25.74
N PRO A 312 6.46 -12.91 -24.54
CA PRO A 312 5.12 -12.71 -23.99
C PRO A 312 4.82 -11.22 -23.76
N HIS A 313 3.53 -10.88 -23.88
CA HIS A 313 3.05 -9.59 -23.42
C HIS A 313 2.73 -9.66 -21.93
N VAL A 314 2.62 -8.48 -21.29
CA VAL A 314 2.47 -8.37 -19.85
C VAL A 314 1.26 -7.55 -19.49
N ILE A 315 0.51 -8.01 -18.48
CA ILE A 315 -0.51 -7.26 -17.77
C ILE A 315 -0.03 -7.08 -16.34
N GLU A 316 -0.02 -5.85 -15.86
CA GLU A 316 0.50 -5.45 -14.56
C GLU A 316 -0.62 -4.89 -13.67
N PRO A 317 -1.17 -5.65 -12.73
CA PRO A 317 -1.87 -5.10 -11.57
C PRO A 317 -0.86 -4.60 -10.53
N SER A 318 -0.91 -3.32 -10.20
CA SER A 318 -0.01 -2.67 -9.23
C SER A 318 -0.79 -2.03 -8.09
N PHE A 319 -0.43 -2.38 -6.85
CA PHE A 319 -1.13 -1.99 -5.62
C PHE A 319 -0.17 -1.31 -4.66
N GLY A 320 -0.50 -0.08 -4.26
CA GLY A 320 0.22 0.61 -3.18
C GLY A 320 -0.32 0.18 -1.81
N VAL A 321 0.54 -0.40 -0.97
CA VAL A 321 0.13 -0.86 0.37
C VAL A 321 -0.34 0.30 1.24
N GLU A 322 0.37 1.42 1.21
CA GLU A 322 0.04 2.63 1.97
C GLU A 322 -1.28 3.26 1.55
N ARG A 323 -1.57 3.27 0.25
CA ARG A 323 -2.86 3.73 -0.29
C ARG A 323 -3.99 2.80 0.13
N ALA A 324 -3.80 1.48 0.01
CA ALA A 324 -4.77 0.49 0.47
C ALA A 324 -5.04 0.61 1.98
N LEU A 325 -4.00 0.78 2.80
CA LEU A 325 -4.13 0.98 4.24
C LEU A 325 -4.90 2.27 4.57
N MET A 326 -4.61 3.36 3.85
CA MET A 326 -5.32 4.62 4.03
C MET A 326 -6.80 4.52 3.61
N ALA A 327 -7.10 3.81 2.52
CA ALA A 327 -8.47 3.54 2.07
C ALA A 327 -9.22 2.69 3.12
N VAL A 328 -8.60 1.65 3.65
CA VAL A 328 -9.18 0.80 4.72
C VAL A 328 -9.45 1.61 5.98
N LEU A 329 -8.50 2.43 6.44
CA LEU A 329 -8.72 3.28 7.63
C LEU A 329 -9.83 4.31 7.40
N SER A 330 -9.88 4.92 6.21
CA SER A 330 -10.92 5.90 5.85
C SER A 330 -12.30 5.24 5.75
N SER A 331 -12.36 4.07 5.10
CA SER A 331 -13.60 3.30 4.97
C SER A 331 -14.11 2.76 6.30
N ALA A 332 -13.19 2.48 7.24
CA ALA A 332 -13.55 1.92 8.54
C ALA A 332 -13.90 2.99 9.60
N TYR A 333 -13.46 4.24 9.43
CA TYR A 333 -13.70 5.29 10.42
C TYR A 333 -15.18 5.61 10.58
N ARG A 334 -15.68 5.53 11.81
CA ARG A 334 -17.07 5.79 12.16
C ARG A 334 -17.16 6.61 13.43
N GLU A 335 -18.27 7.36 13.52
CA GLU A 335 -18.69 8.06 14.73
C GLU A 335 -20.15 7.76 15.01
N ASP A 336 -20.47 7.53 16.25
CA ASP A 336 -21.83 7.45 16.75
C ASP A 336 -21.95 8.06 18.15
N GLU A 337 -23.15 8.02 18.70
CA GLU A 337 -23.42 8.46 20.07
C GLU A 337 -23.87 7.27 20.93
N GLN A 338 -23.20 7.08 22.06
CA GLN A 338 -23.55 6.05 23.02
C GLN A 338 -23.68 6.63 24.42
N ASN A 339 -24.84 6.42 25.04
CA ASN A 339 -25.15 6.93 26.38
C ASN A 339 -24.85 8.45 26.53
N GLY A 340 -25.23 9.25 25.52
CA GLY A 340 -25.00 10.70 25.50
C GLY A 340 -23.55 11.12 25.30
N SER A 341 -22.67 10.23 24.84
CA SER A 341 -21.26 10.51 24.58
C SER A 341 -20.84 10.06 23.19
N ARG A 342 -20.14 10.93 22.47
CA ARG A 342 -19.52 10.61 21.15
C ARG A 342 -18.60 9.39 21.28
N ARG A 343 -18.80 8.42 20.38
CA ARG A 343 -17.92 7.26 20.22
C ARG A 343 -17.26 7.32 18.85
N VAL A 344 -15.96 7.15 18.82
CA VAL A 344 -15.16 6.93 17.60
C VAL A 344 -14.76 5.46 17.57
N TYR A 345 -14.90 4.82 16.41
CA TYR A 345 -14.47 3.45 16.24
C TYR A 345 -14.03 3.16 14.81
N LEU A 346 -13.20 2.14 14.62
CA LEU A 346 -12.84 1.62 13.31
C LEU A 346 -13.63 0.35 13.01
N ALA A 347 -14.61 0.43 12.09
CA ALA A 347 -15.40 -0.70 11.63
C ALA A 347 -14.62 -1.60 10.67
N LEU A 348 -13.42 -2.04 11.10
CA LEU A 348 -12.56 -2.93 10.31
C LEU A 348 -13.22 -4.30 10.12
N PRO A 349 -13.13 -4.91 8.92
CA PRO A 349 -13.43 -6.32 8.74
C PRO A 349 -12.65 -7.18 9.74
N GLU A 350 -13.30 -8.23 10.27
CA GLU A 350 -12.69 -9.06 11.32
C GLU A 350 -11.31 -9.61 10.92
N HIS A 351 -11.16 -10.06 9.68
CA HIS A 351 -9.91 -10.62 9.19
C HIS A 351 -8.79 -9.59 9.04
N LEU A 352 -9.11 -8.29 8.89
CA LEU A 352 -8.13 -7.21 8.83
C LEU A 352 -7.83 -6.59 10.19
N ALA A 353 -8.74 -6.68 11.18
CA ALA A 353 -8.55 -6.07 12.49
C ALA A 353 -7.21 -6.49 13.12
N PRO A 354 -6.37 -5.54 13.56
CA PRO A 354 -5.08 -5.86 14.19
C PRO A 354 -5.23 -6.73 15.44
N VAL A 355 -6.30 -6.49 16.19
CA VAL A 355 -6.69 -7.25 17.39
C VAL A 355 -8.09 -7.81 17.13
N LYS A 356 -8.24 -9.14 17.18
CA LYS A 356 -9.54 -9.80 17.05
C LYS A 356 -10.28 -9.85 18.40
N PHE A 357 -9.56 -10.18 19.46
CA PHE A 357 -10.11 -10.30 20.82
C PHE A 357 -9.35 -9.42 21.80
N ALA A 358 -10.07 -8.67 22.63
CA ALA A 358 -9.49 -8.03 23.79
C ALA A 358 -10.03 -8.71 25.06
N VAL A 359 -9.15 -9.26 25.88
CA VAL A 359 -9.51 -9.97 27.12
C VAL A 359 -9.25 -9.08 28.33
N SER A 360 -10.27 -8.94 29.18
CA SER A 360 -10.24 -8.10 30.38
C SER A 360 -10.83 -8.85 31.58
N PRO A 361 -10.18 -8.81 32.78
CA PRO A 361 -10.88 -9.10 34.02
C PRO A 361 -11.80 -7.93 34.36
N LEU A 362 -13.00 -8.17 34.83
CA LEU A 362 -13.93 -7.10 35.24
C LEU A 362 -13.26 -6.17 36.27
N LEU A 363 -12.59 -6.77 37.24
CA LEU A 363 -11.87 -6.09 38.32
C LEU A 363 -10.41 -6.58 38.40
N LYS A 364 -9.45 -5.68 38.12
CA LYS A 364 -8.02 -6.01 38.14
C LYS A 364 -7.43 -6.24 39.53
N ASN A 365 -8.15 -5.85 40.60
CA ASN A 365 -7.76 -6.06 42.00
C ASN A 365 -8.35 -7.35 42.60
N LYS A 366 -8.91 -8.22 41.78
CA LYS A 366 -9.43 -9.54 42.13
C LYS A 366 -8.56 -10.62 41.51
N PRO A 367 -7.65 -11.25 42.28
CA PRO A 367 -6.69 -12.23 41.72
C PRO A 367 -7.37 -13.37 40.96
N GLU A 368 -8.47 -13.89 41.47
CA GLU A 368 -9.25 -14.99 40.88
C GLU A 368 -9.80 -14.66 39.49
N LEU A 369 -10.26 -13.39 39.27
CA LEU A 369 -10.71 -12.95 37.95
C LEU A 369 -9.54 -12.74 37.01
N VAL A 370 -8.41 -12.22 37.51
CA VAL A 370 -7.21 -12.00 36.70
C VAL A 370 -6.61 -13.33 36.24
N GLU A 371 -6.53 -14.33 37.14
CA GLU A 371 -6.01 -15.65 36.81
C GLU A 371 -6.87 -16.32 35.72
N LYS A 372 -8.19 -16.36 35.90
CA LYS A 372 -9.11 -16.93 34.93
C LYS A 372 -9.05 -16.19 33.58
N ALA A 373 -8.97 -14.85 33.60
CA ALA A 373 -8.82 -14.06 32.38
C ALA A 373 -7.48 -14.33 31.67
N ARG A 374 -6.39 -14.59 32.40
CA ARG A 374 -5.09 -14.98 31.82
C ARG A 374 -5.12 -16.34 31.16
N GLU A 375 -5.84 -17.30 31.74
CA GLU A 375 -6.07 -18.61 31.12
C GLU A 375 -6.78 -18.47 29.77
N ILE A 376 -7.88 -17.69 29.74
CA ILE A 376 -8.66 -17.44 28.54
C ILE A 376 -7.82 -16.68 27.50
N TYR A 377 -7.08 -15.64 27.92
CA TYR A 377 -6.15 -14.92 27.07
C TYR A 377 -5.12 -15.85 26.42
N ALA A 378 -4.51 -16.76 27.21
CA ALA A 378 -3.51 -17.69 26.71
C ALA A 378 -4.12 -18.69 25.70
N SER A 379 -5.35 -19.18 25.97
CA SER A 379 -6.08 -20.06 25.06
C SER A 379 -6.40 -19.39 23.74
N LEU A 380 -6.98 -18.18 23.79
CA LEU A 380 -7.32 -17.40 22.59
C LEU A 380 -6.07 -17.02 21.78
N SER A 381 -4.97 -16.66 22.46
CA SER A 381 -3.70 -16.31 21.81
C SER A 381 -3.08 -17.47 21.03
N LYS A 382 -3.29 -18.71 21.47
CA LYS A 382 -2.86 -19.90 20.72
C LYS A 382 -3.70 -20.12 19.46
N LYS A 383 -5.02 -19.86 19.53
CA LYS A 383 -5.94 -19.98 18.39
C LYS A 383 -5.80 -18.80 17.40
N ASN A 384 -5.42 -17.62 17.89
CA ASN A 384 -5.32 -16.36 17.11
C ASN A 384 -3.96 -15.67 17.36
N PRO A 385 -2.84 -16.23 16.87
CA PRO A 385 -1.50 -15.70 17.15
C PRO A 385 -1.36 -14.23 16.75
N GLY A 386 -0.88 -13.41 17.69
CA GLY A 386 -0.64 -11.98 17.48
C GLY A 386 -1.90 -11.10 17.40
N ARG A 387 -3.11 -11.68 17.56
CA ARG A 387 -4.37 -10.96 17.39
C ARG A 387 -5.23 -10.92 18.66
N VAL A 388 -4.66 -11.17 19.80
CA VAL A 388 -5.34 -11.08 21.10
C VAL A 388 -4.62 -10.06 21.98
N MET A 389 -5.38 -9.13 22.56
CA MET A 389 -4.87 -8.09 23.43
C MET A 389 -5.35 -8.28 24.88
N TRP A 390 -4.46 -8.06 25.83
CA TRP A 390 -4.80 -7.92 27.24
C TRP A 390 -5.08 -6.46 27.57
N ASP A 391 -6.24 -6.14 28.17
CA ASP A 391 -6.57 -4.78 28.58
C ASP A 391 -7.24 -4.75 29.96
N ASP A 392 -6.49 -4.38 30.98
CA ASP A 392 -6.98 -4.24 32.37
C ASP A 392 -6.88 -2.80 32.92
N ASN A 393 -6.54 -1.84 32.07
CA ASN A 393 -6.28 -0.46 32.48
C ASN A 393 -7.55 0.39 32.52
N GLY A 394 -7.85 1.00 33.66
CA GLY A 394 -9.03 1.83 33.88
C GLY A 394 -10.32 0.99 34.08
N ASN A 395 -11.47 1.65 34.03
CA ASN A 395 -12.77 0.98 34.12
C ASN A 395 -13.16 0.35 32.77
N ILE A 396 -14.16 -0.55 32.79
CA ILE A 396 -14.58 -1.32 31.62
C ILE A 396 -15.03 -0.43 30.47
N GLY A 397 -15.72 0.67 30.71
CA GLY A 397 -16.16 1.60 29.66
C GLY A 397 -14.97 2.25 28.93
N LYS A 398 -13.89 2.60 29.65
CA LYS A 398 -12.67 3.13 29.03
C LYS A 398 -11.92 2.08 28.22
N ARG A 399 -11.96 0.80 28.65
CA ARG A 399 -11.39 -0.32 27.89
C ARG A 399 -12.15 -0.52 26.58
N TYR A 400 -13.47 -0.57 26.62
CA TYR A 400 -14.30 -0.67 25.42
C TYR A 400 -14.01 0.47 24.42
N ARG A 401 -13.92 1.72 24.90
CA ARG A 401 -13.60 2.87 24.03
C ARG A 401 -12.23 2.72 23.33
N ARG A 402 -11.20 2.25 24.06
CA ARG A 402 -9.90 2.00 23.45
C ARG A 402 -9.96 0.92 22.38
N GLN A 403 -10.70 -0.16 22.64
CA GLN A 403 -10.85 -1.27 21.70
C GLN A 403 -11.69 -0.88 20.49
N ASP A 404 -12.73 -0.07 20.67
CA ASP A 404 -13.52 0.51 19.59
C ASP A 404 -12.63 1.35 18.66
N GLU A 405 -11.80 2.24 19.20
CA GLU A 405 -10.89 3.09 18.43
C GLU A 405 -9.81 2.33 17.65
N ILE A 406 -9.41 1.15 18.08
CA ILE A 406 -8.43 0.32 17.36
C ILE A 406 -9.06 -0.76 16.47
N GLY A 407 -10.40 -0.79 16.45
CA GLY A 407 -11.14 -1.68 15.56
C GLY A 407 -11.25 -3.12 16.04
N THR A 408 -11.12 -3.39 17.35
CA THR A 408 -11.27 -4.74 17.92
C THR A 408 -12.73 -5.20 17.85
N PRO A 409 -13.06 -6.26 17.07
CA PRO A 409 -14.45 -6.69 16.93
C PRO A 409 -15.05 -7.26 18.22
N TYR A 410 -14.26 -7.93 19.06
CA TYR A 410 -14.79 -8.62 20.24
C TYR A 410 -14.00 -8.29 21.51
N CYS A 411 -14.74 -7.80 22.53
CA CYS A 411 -14.20 -7.63 23.88
C CYS A 411 -14.74 -8.71 24.80
N VAL A 412 -13.86 -9.51 25.37
CA VAL A 412 -14.15 -10.63 26.29
C VAL A 412 -13.91 -10.17 27.72
N VAL A 413 -14.96 -10.20 28.55
CA VAL A 413 -14.89 -9.81 29.95
C VAL A 413 -15.14 -10.99 30.85
N VAL A 414 -14.20 -11.21 31.76
CA VAL A 414 -14.23 -12.24 32.82
C VAL A 414 -14.73 -11.61 34.11
N ASP A 415 -15.82 -12.12 34.64
CA ASP A 415 -16.50 -11.63 35.84
C ASP A 415 -16.72 -12.75 36.88
N PHE A 416 -17.43 -12.48 37.96
CA PHE A 416 -17.64 -13.48 39.02
C PHE A 416 -18.49 -14.66 38.54
N GLN A 417 -19.45 -14.44 37.66
CA GLN A 417 -20.26 -15.52 37.08
C GLN A 417 -19.38 -16.47 36.23
N THR A 418 -18.33 -15.96 35.60
CA THR A 418 -17.37 -16.79 34.85
C THR A 418 -16.74 -17.87 35.75
N LEU A 419 -16.50 -17.56 37.04
CA LEU A 419 -15.93 -18.54 37.99
C LEU A 419 -16.93 -19.62 38.39
N GLU A 420 -18.23 -19.37 38.23
CA GLU A 420 -19.31 -20.31 38.62
C GLU A 420 -19.69 -21.24 37.48
N ASP A 421 -19.82 -20.72 36.25
CA ASP A 421 -20.44 -21.46 35.13
C ASP A 421 -19.59 -21.53 33.87
N ASP A 422 -18.32 -21.03 33.91
CA ASP A 422 -17.36 -21.01 32.81
C ASP A 422 -17.91 -20.27 31.57
N THR A 423 -18.73 -19.23 31.76
CA THR A 423 -19.20 -18.32 30.71
C THR A 423 -18.54 -16.95 30.82
N VAL A 424 -18.41 -16.24 29.70
CA VAL A 424 -17.86 -14.87 29.64
C VAL A 424 -18.82 -13.93 28.95
N THR A 425 -18.71 -12.63 29.25
CA THR A 425 -19.40 -11.60 28.47
C THR A 425 -18.56 -11.23 27.26
N VAL A 426 -19.12 -11.38 26.07
CA VAL A 426 -18.53 -10.90 24.80
C VAL A 426 -19.33 -9.70 24.33
N ARG A 427 -18.62 -8.56 24.17
CA ARG A 427 -19.18 -7.35 23.56
C ARG A 427 -18.73 -7.24 22.12
N GLU A 428 -19.66 -7.04 21.23
CA GLU A 428 -19.43 -6.78 19.82
C GLU A 428 -19.25 -5.28 19.58
N ARG A 429 -18.22 -4.91 18.78
CA ARG A 429 -17.86 -3.50 18.51
C ARG A 429 -18.97 -2.75 17.79
N ASP A 430 -19.51 -3.32 16.70
CA ASP A 430 -20.38 -2.57 15.79
C ASP A 430 -21.78 -2.33 16.40
N THR A 431 -22.37 -3.34 16.98
CA THR A 431 -23.71 -3.26 17.61
C THR A 431 -23.64 -2.79 19.06
N THR A 432 -22.49 -2.94 19.70
CA THR A 432 -22.26 -2.78 21.15
C THR A 432 -23.04 -3.74 22.05
N GLU A 433 -23.72 -4.70 21.44
CA GLU A 433 -24.43 -5.74 22.15
C GLU A 433 -23.49 -6.61 22.96
N GLN A 434 -23.96 -7.04 24.11
CA GLN A 434 -23.24 -7.93 24.99
C GLN A 434 -24.02 -9.24 25.14
N ARG A 435 -23.33 -10.35 24.94
CA ARG A 435 -23.89 -11.69 25.10
C ARG A 435 -23.00 -12.55 25.98
N ARG A 436 -23.60 -13.45 26.74
CA ARG A 436 -22.85 -14.49 27.43
C ARG A 436 -22.66 -15.69 26.53
N VAL A 437 -21.42 -16.18 26.51
CA VAL A 437 -21.01 -17.37 25.75
C VAL A 437 -20.14 -18.24 26.64
N LYS A 438 -20.11 -19.55 26.37
CA LYS A 438 -19.18 -20.44 27.04
C LYS A 438 -17.74 -20.17 26.58
N VAL A 439 -16.79 -20.34 27.48
CA VAL A 439 -15.35 -20.17 27.16
C VAL A 439 -14.90 -21.08 26.03
N GLU A 440 -15.47 -22.27 25.92
CA GLU A 440 -15.18 -23.23 24.85
C GLU A 440 -15.63 -22.78 23.44
N GLU A 441 -16.62 -21.87 23.37
CA GLU A 441 -17.18 -21.34 22.13
C GLU A 441 -16.39 -20.14 21.56
N LEU A 442 -15.34 -19.66 22.24
CA LEU A 442 -14.50 -18.55 21.85
C LEU A 442 -13.49 -18.90 20.72
#